data_c051ab167013ded9dbc3e681272fe9c7
#
_entry.id   c051ab167013ded9dbc3e681272fe9c7
#
_cell.length_a   1.000
_cell.length_b   1.000
_cell.length_c   1.000
_cell.angle_alpha   90.00
_cell.angle_beta   90.00
_cell.angle_gamma   90.00
#
_symmetry.space_group_name_H-M   'P 1'
#
loop_
_entity.id
_entity.type
_entity.pdbx_description
1 polymer ?
#
loop_
_entity_poly.entity_id
_entity_poly.type
_entity_poly.pdbx_seq_one_letter_code
_entity_poly.pdbx_strand_id
1 'polypeptide(L)'
;MRFSVNVPNFGDFADARAVATVARAAEDAGWDGLFVWDHVVHNKAARRGQPFGDPWMLLTAAALATSTIRLGTLVTPVARRRPEQLARQVATLDVLSGGRVVFGAGLGGPVEDEFGSFGDETDPVVLAERLDEGLGLLARYWAGERVDHDGPHYRVRDVEILPATVQQPRPPVWVGGFWPARRPFRRAARWDGVVPLFASGHGEPPTPEEVREVAEYVTEHREATGPYDVVVGGLTAPEAAADVVGPLAAAGATWWDERGRYTAPELYSLPAVLRRVEAGPPRL
;
A
#
# COMPACT_ATOMS: atom_id res chain seq x y z
N MET A 1 -1.88 -4.46 -18.00
CA MET A 1 -2.04 -4.64 -16.53
C MET A 1 -0.69 -4.93 -15.92
N ARG A 2 -0.44 -4.50 -14.68
CA ARG A 2 0.76 -4.79 -13.89
C ARG A 2 0.45 -5.75 -12.76
N PHE A 3 1.49 -6.40 -12.23
CA PHE A 3 1.35 -7.46 -11.25
C PHE A 3 2.26 -7.23 -10.06
N SER A 4 1.73 -7.31 -8.85
CA SER A 4 2.49 -7.20 -7.62
C SER A 4 2.29 -8.37 -6.69
N VAL A 5 3.24 -8.55 -5.80
CA VAL A 5 3.17 -9.48 -4.67
C VAL A 5 2.99 -8.66 -3.40
N ASN A 6 2.12 -9.12 -2.49
CA ASN A 6 1.84 -8.43 -1.24
C ASN A 6 2.03 -9.39 -0.06
N VAL A 7 2.87 -8.99 0.88
CA VAL A 7 3.16 -9.79 2.07
C VAL A 7 2.86 -9.00 3.36
N PRO A 8 2.45 -9.68 4.43
CA PRO A 8 2.31 -9.01 5.73
C PRO A 8 3.69 -8.60 6.27
N ASN A 9 3.71 -7.67 7.21
CA ASN A 9 4.93 -7.29 7.94
C ASN A 9 5.11 -8.06 9.27
N PHE A 10 4.54 -9.26 9.37
CA PHE A 10 4.61 -10.08 10.56
C PHE A 10 4.90 -11.56 10.23
N GLY A 11 5.12 -12.36 11.27
CA GLY A 11 5.51 -13.77 11.12
C GLY A 11 6.86 -13.89 10.41
N ASP A 12 6.96 -14.74 9.39
CA ASP A 12 8.19 -14.93 8.61
C ASP A 12 8.68 -13.62 7.96
N PHE A 13 7.76 -12.73 7.61
CA PHE A 13 8.06 -11.46 6.93
C PHE A 13 8.37 -10.30 7.89
N ALA A 14 8.42 -10.54 9.20
CA ALA A 14 9.06 -9.60 10.12
C ALA A 14 10.59 -9.56 9.94
N ASP A 15 11.16 -10.58 9.29
CA ASP A 15 12.58 -10.62 8.93
C ASP A 15 12.82 -9.91 7.59
N ALA A 16 13.65 -8.87 7.63
CA ALA A 16 14.04 -8.11 6.44
C ALA A 16 14.76 -8.96 5.38
N ARG A 17 15.46 -10.04 5.79
CA ARG A 17 16.09 -10.96 4.83
C ARG A 17 15.06 -11.79 4.08
N ALA A 18 13.98 -12.21 4.75
CA ALA A 18 12.89 -12.93 4.10
C ALA A 18 12.20 -12.04 3.06
N VAL A 19 11.92 -10.78 3.40
CA VAL A 19 11.33 -9.81 2.45
C VAL A 19 12.27 -9.52 1.29
N ALA A 20 13.57 -9.34 1.52
CA ALA A 20 14.56 -9.16 0.47
C ALA A 20 14.64 -10.38 -0.48
N THR A 21 14.52 -11.59 0.07
CA THR A 21 14.49 -12.83 -0.72
C THR A 21 13.27 -12.88 -1.63
N VAL A 22 12.08 -12.57 -1.10
CA VAL A 22 10.85 -12.52 -1.88
C VAL A 22 10.92 -11.44 -2.96
N ALA A 23 11.46 -10.25 -2.63
CA ALA A 23 11.61 -9.14 -3.57
C ALA A 23 12.47 -9.54 -4.77
N ARG A 24 13.61 -10.18 -4.52
CA ARG A 24 14.50 -10.67 -5.58
C ARG A 24 13.82 -11.75 -6.43
N ALA A 25 13.22 -12.75 -5.79
CA ALA A 25 12.50 -13.79 -6.52
C ALA A 25 11.35 -13.21 -7.37
N ALA A 26 10.66 -12.20 -6.86
CA ALA A 26 9.60 -11.51 -7.61
C ALA A 26 10.16 -10.76 -8.83
N GLU A 27 11.25 -10.00 -8.66
CA GLU A 27 11.90 -9.31 -9.76
C GLU A 27 12.41 -10.30 -10.83
N ASP A 28 13.08 -11.37 -10.41
CA ASP A 28 13.63 -12.41 -11.30
C ASP A 28 12.52 -13.15 -12.06
N ALA A 29 11.33 -13.32 -11.45
CA ALA A 29 10.17 -13.95 -12.05
C ALA A 29 9.31 -13.00 -12.91
N GLY A 30 9.64 -11.69 -12.96
CA GLY A 30 8.98 -10.70 -13.81
C GLY A 30 7.76 -10.02 -13.20
N TRP A 31 7.63 -9.99 -11.87
CA TRP A 31 6.63 -9.17 -11.19
C TRP A 31 7.02 -7.69 -11.23
N ASP A 32 6.00 -6.80 -11.32
CA ASP A 32 6.19 -5.36 -11.41
C ASP A 32 6.32 -4.66 -10.06
N GLY A 33 5.84 -5.28 -8.97
CA GLY A 33 5.83 -4.67 -7.63
C GLY A 33 5.91 -5.67 -6.49
N LEU A 34 6.48 -5.22 -5.36
CA LEU A 34 6.37 -5.85 -4.05
C LEU A 34 5.83 -4.83 -3.07
N PHE A 35 4.74 -5.19 -2.39
CA PHE A 35 4.13 -4.38 -1.34
C PHE A 35 4.12 -5.10 0.00
N VAL A 36 4.21 -4.32 1.08
CA VAL A 36 4.13 -4.85 2.44
C VAL A 36 3.01 -4.16 3.21
N TRP A 37 2.43 -4.86 4.20
CA TRP A 37 1.48 -4.25 5.11
C TRP A 37 2.20 -3.36 6.11
N ASP A 38 1.45 -2.43 6.75
CA ASP A 38 1.98 -1.57 7.80
C ASP A 38 1.13 -1.69 9.06
N HIS A 39 1.36 -2.77 9.80
CA HIS A 39 0.77 -3.00 11.11
C HIS A 39 1.82 -2.89 12.22
N VAL A 40 1.42 -2.30 13.35
CA VAL A 40 2.18 -2.39 14.61
C VAL A 40 1.71 -3.62 15.37
N VAL A 41 0.40 -3.80 15.42
CA VAL A 41 -0.24 -4.96 16.03
C VAL A 41 -1.57 -5.24 15.31
N HIS A 42 -1.70 -6.39 14.70
CA HIS A 42 -2.89 -6.76 13.94
C HIS A 42 -3.53 -8.00 14.56
N ASN A 43 -4.82 -7.90 14.94
CA ASN A 43 -5.53 -8.99 15.60
C ASN A 43 -4.73 -9.51 16.82
N LYS A 44 -4.46 -8.61 17.76
CA LYS A 44 -3.55 -8.84 18.92
C LYS A 44 -3.85 -10.11 19.71
N ALA A 45 -5.13 -10.52 19.78
CA ALA A 45 -5.51 -11.73 20.49
C ALA A 45 -5.01 -13.00 19.78
N ALA A 46 -5.20 -13.09 18.46
CA ALA A 46 -4.82 -14.25 17.65
C ALA A 46 -3.33 -14.29 17.33
N ARG A 47 -2.64 -13.13 17.36
CA ARG A 47 -1.22 -13.01 16.98
C ARG A 47 -0.29 -12.73 18.14
N ARG A 48 -0.72 -13.00 19.35
CA ARG A 48 0.12 -12.82 20.54
C ARG A 48 1.44 -13.61 20.39
N GLY A 49 2.57 -12.92 20.58
CA GLY A 49 3.91 -13.51 20.45
C GLY A 49 4.45 -13.60 19.03
N GLN A 50 3.70 -13.21 18.00
CA GLN A 50 4.26 -13.09 16.66
C GLN A 50 5.11 -11.82 16.53
N PRO A 51 6.26 -11.89 15.84
CA PRO A 51 7.06 -10.70 15.56
C PRO A 51 6.39 -9.84 14.46
N PHE A 52 6.57 -8.52 14.58
CA PHE A 52 6.19 -7.53 13.56
C PHE A 52 7.43 -6.72 13.18
N GLY A 53 7.68 -6.57 11.88
CA GLY A 53 8.75 -5.73 11.35
C GLY A 53 8.25 -4.34 10.98
N ASP A 54 9.13 -3.32 11.06
CA ASP A 54 8.79 -2.00 10.49
C ASP A 54 8.81 -2.07 8.97
N PRO A 55 7.71 -1.72 8.27
CA PRO A 55 7.59 -1.90 6.83
C PRO A 55 8.62 -1.10 6.03
N TRP A 56 9.01 0.09 6.50
CA TRP A 56 9.99 0.93 5.80
C TRP A 56 11.40 0.35 5.88
N MET A 57 11.72 -0.34 7.00
CA MET A 57 12.97 -1.10 7.12
C MET A 57 12.95 -2.36 6.25
N LEU A 58 11.81 -3.05 6.18
CA LEU A 58 11.62 -4.21 5.30
C LEU A 58 11.78 -3.81 3.82
N LEU A 59 11.14 -2.72 3.42
CA LEU A 59 11.25 -2.17 2.06
C LEU A 59 12.66 -1.67 1.72
N THR A 60 13.41 -1.17 2.71
CA THR A 60 14.82 -0.82 2.52
C THR A 60 15.65 -2.04 2.13
N ALA A 61 15.45 -3.17 2.82
CA ALA A 61 16.13 -4.42 2.48
C ALA A 61 15.73 -4.93 1.08
N ALA A 62 14.45 -4.84 0.72
CA ALA A 62 13.96 -5.16 -0.62
C ALA A 62 14.58 -4.25 -1.70
N ALA A 63 14.69 -2.94 -1.43
CA ALA A 63 15.28 -1.98 -2.36
C ALA A 63 16.75 -2.27 -2.66
N LEU A 64 17.52 -2.67 -1.64
CA LEU A 64 18.93 -3.05 -1.78
C LEU A 64 19.11 -4.39 -2.51
N ALA A 65 18.11 -5.26 -2.48
CA ALA A 65 18.12 -6.57 -3.12
C ALA A 65 17.65 -6.56 -4.58
N THR A 66 17.07 -5.45 -5.08
CA THR A 66 16.39 -5.34 -6.37
C THR A 66 16.79 -4.07 -7.12
N SER A 67 16.46 -3.99 -8.41
CA SER A 67 16.85 -2.86 -9.27
C SER A 67 15.68 -2.20 -10.01
N THR A 68 14.59 -2.91 -10.27
CA THR A 68 13.50 -2.46 -11.16
C THR A 68 12.12 -2.51 -10.54
N ILE A 69 11.86 -3.49 -9.68
CA ILE A 69 10.55 -3.74 -9.09
C ILE A 69 10.07 -2.54 -8.24
N ARG A 70 8.81 -2.17 -8.38
CA ARG A 70 8.18 -1.13 -7.54
C ARG A 70 8.04 -1.61 -6.11
N LEU A 71 8.19 -0.69 -5.16
CA LEU A 71 8.22 -0.99 -3.73
C LEU A 71 7.30 -0.05 -2.96
N GLY A 72 6.53 -0.56 -2.02
CA GLY A 72 5.67 0.30 -1.22
C GLY A 72 4.88 -0.44 -0.16
N THR A 73 4.02 0.32 0.51
CA THR A 73 3.07 -0.24 1.47
C THR A 73 1.68 -0.31 0.88
N LEU A 74 0.92 -1.34 1.24
CA LEU A 74 -0.52 -1.41 0.99
C LEU A 74 -1.26 -1.87 2.26
N VAL A 75 -1.57 -0.89 3.14
CA VAL A 75 -1.34 0.57 3.08
C VAL A 75 -0.71 1.08 4.39
N THR A 76 -0.04 2.24 4.35
CA THR A 76 0.40 2.92 5.58
C THR A 76 -0.76 3.68 6.22
N PRO A 77 -1.07 3.48 7.51
CA PRO A 77 -1.95 4.33 8.30
C PRO A 77 -1.29 5.68 8.59
N VAL A 78 -1.60 6.70 7.76
CA VAL A 78 -0.93 8.01 7.85
C VAL A 78 -1.21 8.67 9.20
N ALA A 79 -2.44 8.56 9.73
CA ALA A 79 -2.84 9.15 11.01
C ALA A 79 -2.09 8.59 12.22
N ARG A 80 -1.49 7.39 12.11
CA ARG A 80 -0.68 6.76 13.17
C ARG A 80 0.75 7.27 13.21
N ARG A 81 1.20 7.98 12.19
CA ARG A 81 2.60 8.42 12.04
C ARG A 81 2.71 9.93 12.04
N ARG A 82 3.84 10.42 12.50
CA ARG A 82 4.19 11.84 12.37
C ARG A 82 4.54 12.14 10.91
N PRO A 83 3.90 13.12 10.24
CA PRO A 83 4.14 13.39 8.82
C PRO A 83 5.59 13.65 8.47
N GLU A 84 6.32 14.40 9.30
CA GLU A 84 7.74 14.74 9.08
C GLU A 84 8.66 13.51 9.15
N GLN A 85 8.35 12.54 10.00
CA GLN A 85 9.11 11.30 10.08
C GLN A 85 8.83 10.41 8.88
N LEU A 86 7.55 10.26 8.53
CA LEU A 86 7.12 9.47 7.39
C LEU A 86 7.66 10.06 6.08
N ALA A 87 7.63 11.39 5.93
CA ALA A 87 8.21 12.07 4.76
C ALA A 87 9.68 11.69 4.55
N ARG A 88 10.48 11.70 5.63
CA ARG A 88 11.90 11.32 5.56
C ARG A 88 12.11 9.85 5.24
N GLN A 89 11.32 8.94 5.82
CA GLN A 89 11.40 7.51 5.53
C GLN A 89 11.16 7.24 4.05
N VAL A 90 10.07 7.81 3.50
CA VAL A 90 9.67 7.64 2.11
C VAL A 90 10.69 8.28 1.17
N ALA A 91 11.13 9.52 1.42
CA ALA A 91 12.11 10.19 0.58
C ALA A 91 13.46 9.46 0.57
N THR A 92 13.90 8.97 1.73
CA THR A 92 15.14 8.18 1.83
C THR A 92 15.05 6.89 1.00
N LEU A 93 13.92 6.18 1.10
CA LEU A 93 13.69 4.97 0.31
C LEU A 93 13.58 5.28 -1.19
N ASP A 94 12.94 6.39 -1.56
CA ASP A 94 12.80 6.80 -2.95
C ASP A 94 14.15 7.11 -3.58
N VAL A 95 15.00 7.85 -2.88
CA VAL A 95 16.39 8.11 -3.31
C VAL A 95 17.19 6.81 -3.40
N LEU A 96 17.14 5.97 -2.36
CA LEU A 96 17.87 4.70 -2.31
C LEU A 96 17.45 3.76 -3.47
N SER A 97 16.18 3.71 -3.77
CA SER A 97 15.62 2.85 -4.80
C SER A 97 15.73 3.43 -6.22
N GLY A 98 16.16 4.69 -6.38
CA GLY A 98 16.18 5.37 -7.68
C GLY A 98 14.78 5.67 -8.23
N GLY A 99 13.82 6.03 -7.37
CA GLY A 99 12.48 6.44 -7.79
C GLY A 99 11.51 5.28 -8.01
N ARG A 100 11.63 4.19 -7.23
CA ARG A 100 10.75 3.01 -7.35
C ARG A 100 9.62 2.96 -6.32
N VAL A 101 9.53 3.94 -5.43
CA VAL A 101 8.51 3.94 -4.38
C VAL A 101 7.12 4.21 -4.94
N VAL A 102 6.13 3.49 -4.43
CA VAL A 102 4.70 3.78 -4.52
C VAL A 102 4.17 3.85 -3.09
N PHE A 103 3.53 4.97 -2.74
CA PHE A 103 3.05 5.20 -1.39
C PHE A 103 1.59 4.81 -1.26
N GLY A 104 1.30 3.69 -0.63
CA GLY A 104 -0.07 3.33 -0.27
C GLY A 104 -0.48 3.99 1.05
N ALA A 105 -1.59 4.70 1.04
CA ALA A 105 -2.14 5.44 2.18
C ALA A 105 -3.53 4.94 2.58
N GLY A 106 -3.80 4.90 3.88
CA GLY A 106 -5.11 4.52 4.40
C GLY A 106 -5.35 5.02 5.82
N LEU A 107 -6.56 4.74 6.33
CA LEU A 107 -6.88 5.01 7.73
C LEU A 107 -6.15 4.04 8.67
N GLY A 108 -5.95 2.81 8.23
CA GLY A 108 -5.49 1.72 9.09
C GLY A 108 -6.62 1.01 9.83
N GLY A 109 -6.34 -0.18 10.30
CA GLY A 109 -7.26 -0.99 11.07
C GLY A 109 -6.67 -2.37 11.39
N PRO A 110 -7.19 -3.05 12.40
CA PRO A 110 -8.32 -2.68 13.29
C PRO A 110 -7.99 -1.48 14.18
N VAL A 111 -8.90 -0.50 14.24
CA VAL A 111 -8.63 0.79 14.92
C VAL A 111 -8.28 0.61 16.39
N GLU A 112 -9.04 -0.24 17.09
CA GLU A 112 -8.81 -0.50 18.53
C GLU A 112 -7.42 -1.15 18.77
N ASP A 113 -6.99 -2.05 17.91
CA ASP A 113 -5.68 -2.67 18.07
C ASP A 113 -4.54 -1.69 17.72
N GLU A 114 -4.67 -1.00 16.57
CA GLU A 114 -3.60 -0.20 15.97
C GLU A 114 -3.45 1.20 16.58
N PHE A 115 -4.51 1.71 17.23
CA PHE A 115 -4.56 3.06 17.81
C PHE A 115 -4.98 3.02 19.28
N GLY A 116 -6.16 2.47 19.60
CA GLY A 116 -6.70 2.45 20.96
C GLY A 116 -5.79 1.77 21.97
N SER A 117 -5.09 0.70 21.57
CA SER A 117 -4.12 0.00 22.42
C SER A 117 -2.95 0.88 22.87
N PHE A 118 -2.68 1.97 22.17
CA PHE A 118 -1.58 2.92 22.44
C PHE A 118 -2.09 4.24 23.01
N GLY A 119 -3.40 4.37 23.26
CA GLY A 119 -4.02 5.60 23.76
C GLY A 119 -4.12 6.69 22.69
N ASP A 120 -4.00 6.32 21.40
CA ASP A 120 -4.18 7.23 20.29
C ASP A 120 -5.68 7.43 19.96
N GLU A 121 -5.93 8.39 19.07
CA GLU A 121 -7.25 8.69 18.55
C GLU A 121 -7.89 7.48 17.85
N THR A 122 -9.17 7.26 18.11
CA THR A 122 -9.95 6.15 17.53
C THR A 122 -11.17 6.61 16.74
N ASP A 123 -11.53 7.89 16.80
CA ASP A 123 -12.63 8.43 16.00
C ASP A 123 -12.27 8.38 14.51
N PRO A 124 -13.00 7.62 13.68
CA PRO A 124 -12.69 7.48 12.27
C PRO A 124 -12.82 8.79 11.49
N VAL A 125 -13.58 9.78 11.99
CA VAL A 125 -13.67 11.11 11.36
C VAL A 125 -12.37 11.86 11.58
N VAL A 126 -11.87 11.90 12.82
CA VAL A 126 -10.59 12.56 13.14
C VAL A 126 -9.42 11.86 12.45
N LEU A 127 -9.42 10.53 12.41
CA LEU A 127 -8.40 9.78 11.66
C LEU A 127 -8.43 10.09 10.15
N ALA A 128 -9.62 10.29 9.58
CA ALA A 128 -9.77 10.67 8.18
C ALA A 128 -9.28 12.11 7.91
N GLU A 129 -9.52 13.03 8.82
CA GLU A 129 -9.02 14.41 8.74
C GLU A 129 -7.49 14.45 8.86
N ARG A 130 -6.91 13.70 9.82
CA ARG A 130 -5.45 13.55 9.94
C ARG A 130 -4.81 12.91 8.70
N LEU A 131 -5.49 11.96 8.06
CA LEU A 131 -5.04 11.36 6.81
C LEU A 131 -5.02 12.41 5.69
N ASP A 132 -6.09 13.18 5.52
CA ASP A 132 -6.18 14.20 4.48
C ASP A 132 -5.13 15.31 4.68
N GLU A 133 -5.00 15.85 5.89
CA GLU A 133 -4.03 16.89 6.23
C GLU A 133 -2.59 16.36 6.13
N GLY A 134 -2.35 15.14 6.65
CA GLY A 134 -1.05 14.49 6.58
C GLY A 134 -0.57 14.23 5.16
N LEU A 135 -1.45 13.76 4.27
CA LEU A 135 -1.12 13.57 2.85
C LEU A 135 -0.75 14.89 2.16
N GLY A 136 -1.46 15.98 2.48
CA GLY A 136 -1.12 17.31 1.97
C GLY A 136 0.29 17.76 2.40
N LEU A 137 0.65 17.55 3.66
CA LEU A 137 1.99 17.83 4.18
C LEU A 137 3.06 16.94 3.54
N LEU A 138 2.80 15.65 3.43
CA LEU A 138 3.73 14.72 2.80
C LEU A 138 4.05 15.11 1.36
N ALA A 139 3.04 15.47 0.56
CA ALA A 139 3.24 15.89 -0.82
C ALA A 139 4.16 17.13 -0.92
N ARG A 140 3.98 18.12 -0.04
CA ARG A 140 4.82 19.31 0.01
C ARG A 140 6.26 19.00 0.43
N TYR A 141 6.44 18.15 1.46
CA TYR A 141 7.78 17.71 1.89
C TYR A 141 8.52 16.95 0.80
N TRP A 142 7.84 16.03 0.07
CA TRP A 142 8.45 15.26 -1.00
C TRP A 142 8.82 16.12 -2.22
N ALA A 143 8.09 17.21 -2.45
CA ALA A 143 8.44 18.22 -3.45
C ALA A 143 9.65 19.09 -3.05
N GLY A 144 10.11 18.99 -1.80
CA GLY A 144 11.20 19.83 -1.27
C GLY A 144 10.76 21.27 -0.97
N GLU A 145 9.48 21.47 -0.70
CA GLU A 145 8.96 22.79 -0.34
C GLU A 145 9.36 23.20 1.08
N ARG A 146 9.55 24.50 1.28
CA ARG A 146 9.58 25.12 2.60
C ARG A 146 8.15 25.28 3.10
N VAL A 147 7.83 24.62 4.21
CA VAL A 147 6.47 24.44 4.70
C VAL A 147 6.20 25.32 5.93
N ASP A 148 5.21 26.19 5.80
CA ASP A 148 4.44 26.75 6.90
C ASP A 148 3.03 26.19 6.83
N HIS A 149 2.51 25.71 7.97
CA HIS A 149 1.17 25.11 8.05
C HIS A 149 0.59 25.30 9.46
N ASP A 150 -0.66 25.72 9.52
CA ASP A 150 -1.42 25.87 10.76
C ASP A 150 -2.80 25.24 10.57
N GLY A 151 -2.84 23.91 10.63
CA GLY A 151 -4.04 23.13 10.45
C GLY A 151 -4.65 22.64 11.77
N PRO A 152 -5.78 21.96 11.70
CA PRO A 152 -6.48 21.42 12.87
C PRO A 152 -5.70 20.35 13.62
N HIS A 153 -4.89 19.56 12.91
CA HIS A 153 -4.17 18.42 13.50
C HIS A 153 -2.67 18.58 13.51
N TYR A 154 -2.10 19.37 12.58
CA TYR A 154 -0.66 19.56 12.47
C TYR A 154 -0.29 21.04 12.39
N ARG A 155 0.82 21.38 13.04
CA ARG A 155 1.43 22.71 12.96
C ARG A 155 2.88 22.60 12.57
N VAL A 156 3.27 23.32 11.53
CA VAL A 156 4.63 23.36 11.00
C VAL A 156 5.03 24.84 10.85
N ARG A 157 6.25 25.17 11.26
CA ARG A 157 6.77 26.53 11.14
C ARG A 157 8.12 26.49 10.45
N ASP A 158 8.13 26.98 9.20
CA ASP A 158 9.35 27.26 8.47
C ASP A 158 10.28 26.04 8.32
N VAL A 159 9.73 24.88 7.91
CA VAL A 159 10.46 23.61 7.80
C VAL A 159 10.63 23.21 6.35
N GLU A 160 11.84 22.85 5.98
CA GLU A 160 12.19 22.14 4.73
C GLU A 160 12.74 20.77 5.07
N ILE A 161 12.26 19.72 4.37
CA ILE A 161 12.74 18.35 4.56
C ILE A 161 13.50 17.90 3.30
N LEU A 162 14.79 17.70 3.45
CA LEU A 162 15.68 17.25 2.38
C LEU A 162 16.37 15.92 2.74
N PRO A 163 16.73 15.09 1.74
CA PRO A 163 16.49 15.32 0.32
C PRO A 163 15.02 15.23 -0.05
N ALA A 164 14.61 15.92 -1.10
CA ALA A 164 13.34 15.69 -1.77
C ALA A 164 13.36 14.30 -2.43
N THR A 165 12.20 13.80 -2.85
CA THR A 165 12.12 12.54 -3.59
C THR A 165 12.72 12.66 -4.99
N VAL A 166 13.22 11.54 -5.53
CA VAL A 166 13.68 11.47 -6.93
C VAL A 166 12.50 11.60 -7.88
N GLN A 167 11.38 10.97 -7.52
CA GLN A 167 10.13 11.09 -8.26
C GLN A 167 9.52 12.48 -8.01
N GLN A 168 9.27 13.25 -9.08
CA GLN A 168 8.74 14.60 -8.99
C GLN A 168 7.32 14.69 -9.56
N PRO A 169 6.43 15.46 -8.92
CA PRO A 169 6.63 16.23 -7.67
C PRO A 169 6.68 15.34 -6.42
N ARG A 170 6.37 14.05 -6.53
CA ARG A 170 6.35 13.07 -5.43
C ARG A 170 6.20 11.65 -5.95
N PRO A 171 6.41 10.61 -5.13
CA PRO A 171 6.00 9.25 -5.44
C PRO A 171 4.50 9.14 -5.72
N PRO A 172 4.04 8.23 -6.59
CA PRO A 172 2.62 7.95 -6.74
C PRO A 172 1.98 7.57 -5.40
N VAL A 173 0.79 8.12 -5.14
CA VAL A 173 0.00 7.86 -3.92
C VAL A 173 -1.24 7.07 -4.29
N TRP A 174 -1.40 5.89 -3.70
CA TRP A 174 -2.60 5.07 -3.82
C TRP A 174 -3.36 5.06 -2.51
N VAL A 175 -4.67 5.30 -2.55
CA VAL A 175 -5.47 5.42 -1.34
C VAL A 175 -6.37 4.20 -1.17
N GLY A 176 -6.26 3.56 0.00
CA GLY A 176 -7.08 2.41 0.38
C GLY A 176 -8.44 2.81 0.95
N GLY A 177 -9.44 1.97 0.69
CA GLY A 177 -10.77 2.14 1.26
C GLY A 177 -11.71 0.96 1.01
N PHE A 178 -12.72 0.83 1.88
CA PHE A 178 -13.76 -0.19 1.73
C PHE A 178 -14.88 0.30 0.82
N TRP A 179 -15.15 -0.44 -0.25
CA TRP A 179 -16.31 -0.24 -1.11
C TRP A 179 -17.54 -0.90 -0.46
N PRO A 180 -18.75 -0.26 -0.49
CA PRO A 180 -19.12 0.93 -1.28
C PRO A 180 -19.09 2.27 -0.51
N ALA A 181 -18.30 2.42 0.56
CA ALA A 181 -18.18 3.69 1.29
C ALA A 181 -17.57 4.78 0.40
N ARG A 182 -18.33 5.83 0.07
CA ARG A 182 -17.95 6.82 -0.94
C ARG A 182 -16.80 7.78 -0.55
N ARG A 183 -16.70 8.12 0.75
CA ARG A 183 -15.70 9.10 1.22
C ARG A 183 -14.24 8.71 0.93
N PRO A 184 -13.79 7.45 1.16
CA PRO A 184 -12.45 7.03 0.81
C PRO A 184 -12.16 7.15 -0.70
N PHE A 185 -13.14 6.88 -1.56
CA PHE A 185 -12.97 6.92 -3.01
C PHE A 185 -12.96 8.34 -3.56
N ARG A 186 -13.70 9.29 -2.97
CA ARG A 186 -13.54 10.72 -3.26
C ARG A 186 -12.16 11.23 -2.86
N ARG A 187 -11.60 10.72 -1.76
CA ARG A 187 -10.21 11.00 -1.38
C ARG A 187 -9.26 10.44 -2.42
N ALA A 188 -9.41 9.17 -2.78
CA ALA A 188 -8.56 8.49 -3.76
C ALA A 188 -8.55 9.20 -5.11
N ALA A 189 -9.69 9.72 -5.57
CA ALA A 189 -9.81 10.46 -6.83
C ALA A 189 -8.92 11.71 -6.93
N ARG A 190 -8.43 12.25 -5.80
CA ARG A 190 -7.48 13.38 -5.75
C ARG A 190 -6.01 12.95 -5.90
N TRP A 191 -5.72 11.65 -5.90
CA TRP A 191 -4.37 11.09 -5.93
C TRP A 191 -4.16 10.24 -7.18
N ASP A 192 -3.19 9.34 -7.18
CA ASP A 192 -2.74 8.63 -8.38
C ASP A 192 -3.33 7.22 -8.52
N GLY A 193 -4.02 6.73 -7.50
CA GLY A 193 -4.67 5.43 -7.57
C GLY A 193 -5.53 5.10 -6.36
N VAL A 194 -6.28 4.03 -6.50
CA VAL A 194 -7.17 3.48 -5.48
C VAL A 194 -6.85 2.00 -5.22
N VAL A 195 -6.91 1.62 -3.95
CA VAL A 195 -6.81 0.23 -3.48
C VAL A 195 -8.14 -0.14 -2.81
N PRO A 196 -9.12 -0.60 -3.57
CA PRO A 196 -10.42 -0.96 -3.03
C PRO A 196 -10.33 -2.27 -2.24
N LEU A 197 -11.02 -2.30 -1.11
CA LEU A 197 -11.32 -3.50 -0.35
C LEU A 197 -12.82 -3.76 -0.45
N PHE A 198 -13.19 -5.00 -0.67
CA PHE A 198 -14.57 -5.41 -0.90
C PHE A 198 -15.10 -6.30 0.23
N ALA A 199 -16.40 -6.47 0.29
CA ALA A 199 -17.06 -7.29 1.32
C ALA A 199 -16.71 -8.78 1.23
N SER A 200 -16.26 -9.26 0.06
CA SER A 200 -15.71 -10.61 -0.13
C SER A 200 -14.52 -10.93 0.77
N GLY A 201 -13.85 -9.88 1.26
CA GLY A 201 -12.73 -10.00 2.18
C GLY A 201 -11.36 -9.90 1.54
N HIS A 202 -10.36 -9.84 2.40
CA HIS A 202 -8.96 -9.75 1.99
C HIS A 202 -8.47 -11.09 1.42
N GLY A 203 -7.91 -11.05 0.22
CA GLY A 203 -7.39 -12.23 -0.48
C GLY A 203 -8.41 -12.97 -1.35
N GLU A 204 -9.69 -12.58 -1.31
CA GLU A 204 -10.67 -13.02 -2.31
C GLU A 204 -10.70 -12.00 -3.46
N PRO A 205 -10.68 -12.47 -4.72
CA PRO A 205 -10.85 -11.58 -5.87
C PRO A 205 -12.21 -10.88 -5.82
N PRO A 206 -12.29 -9.59 -6.17
CA PRO A 206 -13.58 -8.93 -6.37
C PRO A 206 -14.28 -9.45 -7.63
N THR A 207 -15.55 -9.10 -7.77
CA THR A 207 -16.26 -9.30 -9.03
C THR A 207 -15.88 -8.24 -10.07
N PRO A 208 -15.97 -8.52 -11.37
CA PRO A 208 -15.77 -7.50 -12.42
C PRO A 208 -16.73 -6.31 -12.28
N GLU A 209 -17.95 -6.55 -11.78
CA GLU A 209 -18.94 -5.52 -11.49
C GLU A 209 -18.43 -4.52 -10.46
N GLU A 210 -17.96 -5.01 -9.33
CA GLU A 210 -17.41 -4.17 -8.24
C GLU A 210 -16.22 -3.34 -8.73
N VAL A 211 -15.36 -3.93 -9.56
CA VAL A 211 -14.20 -3.20 -10.14
C VAL A 211 -14.66 -2.09 -11.07
N ARG A 212 -15.65 -2.38 -11.94
CA ARG A 212 -16.20 -1.39 -12.87
C ARG A 212 -16.84 -0.23 -12.12
N GLU A 213 -17.67 -0.51 -11.12
CA GLU A 213 -18.29 0.52 -10.28
C GLU A 213 -17.25 1.44 -9.61
N VAL A 214 -16.16 0.87 -9.12
CA VAL A 214 -15.05 1.65 -8.52
C VAL A 214 -14.37 2.50 -9.58
N ALA A 215 -14.02 1.91 -10.75
CA ALA A 215 -13.34 2.62 -11.82
C ALA A 215 -14.18 3.79 -12.38
N GLU A 216 -15.47 3.57 -12.60
CA GLU A 216 -16.40 4.62 -13.01
C GLU A 216 -16.52 5.72 -11.96
N TYR A 217 -16.71 5.35 -10.70
CA TYR A 217 -16.85 6.31 -9.61
C TYR A 217 -15.63 7.20 -9.44
N VAL A 218 -14.42 6.62 -9.44
CA VAL A 218 -13.20 7.45 -9.31
C VAL A 218 -12.98 8.31 -10.54
N THR A 219 -13.29 7.82 -11.74
CA THR A 219 -13.19 8.59 -12.99
C THR A 219 -14.12 9.81 -12.97
N GLU A 220 -15.36 9.64 -12.51
CA GLU A 220 -16.34 10.73 -12.38
C GLU A 220 -15.88 11.83 -11.40
N HIS A 221 -15.14 11.46 -10.38
CA HIS A 221 -14.75 12.39 -9.30
C HIS A 221 -13.31 12.92 -9.42
N ARG A 222 -12.57 12.53 -10.47
CA ARG A 222 -11.21 13.01 -10.71
C ARG A 222 -11.22 14.31 -11.48
N GLU A 223 -10.36 15.25 -11.06
CA GLU A 223 -10.06 16.47 -11.81
C GLU A 223 -8.83 16.29 -12.72
N ALA A 224 -7.86 15.46 -12.30
CA ALA A 224 -6.65 15.19 -13.06
C ALA A 224 -6.89 14.23 -14.23
N THR A 225 -6.27 14.51 -15.38
CA THR A 225 -6.39 13.72 -16.61
C THR A 225 -5.27 12.70 -16.81
N GLY A 226 -4.27 12.65 -15.92
CA GLY A 226 -3.14 11.72 -16.00
C GLY A 226 -3.51 10.26 -15.74
N PRO A 227 -2.55 9.34 -15.86
CA PRO A 227 -2.72 7.93 -15.51
C PRO A 227 -3.28 7.75 -14.11
N TYR A 228 -4.07 6.70 -13.92
CA TYR A 228 -4.66 6.37 -12.63
C TYR A 228 -4.65 4.86 -12.42
N ASP A 229 -4.24 4.42 -11.24
CA ASP A 229 -4.17 3.02 -10.91
C ASP A 229 -5.40 2.55 -10.12
N VAL A 230 -6.01 1.46 -10.57
CA VAL A 230 -7.04 0.70 -9.85
C VAL A 230 -6.41 -0.64 -9.45
N VAL A 231 -6.11 -0.79 -8.18
CA VAL A 231 -5.30 -1.89 -7.64
C VAL A 231 -6.21 -2.89 -6.94
N VAL A 232 -6.53 -3.97 -7.59
CA VAL A 232 -7.33 -5.05 -7.01
C VAL A 232 -6.45 -6.26 -6.69
N GLY A 233 -6.88 -7.10 -5.80
CA GLY A 233 -6.05 -8.24 -5.42
C GLY A 233 -6.83 -9.42 -4.86
N GLY A 234 -6.12 -10.51 -4.76
CA GLY A 234 -6.60 -11.78 -4.26
C GLY A 234 -5.51 -12.83 -4.38
N LEU A 235 -5.87 -14.08 -4.17
CA LEU A 235 -4.98 -15.20 -4.37
C LEU A 235 -5.41 -15.99 -5.61
N THR A 236 -4.46 -16.25 -6.51
CA THR A 236 -4.69 -17.07 -7.70
C THR A 236 -3.81 -18.33 -7.71
N ALA A 237 -4.34 -19.42 -8.26
CA ALA A 237 -3.51 -20.52 -8.72
C ALA A 237 -2.91 -20.14 -10.09
N PRO A 238 -1.62 -20.42 -10.36
CA PRO A 238 -0.96 -19.99 -11.59
C PRO A 238 -1.71 -20.39 -12.87
N GLU A 239 -2.27 -21.60 -12.91
CA GLU A 239 -2.99 -22.17 -14.03
C GLU A 239 -4.35 -21.51 -14.31
N ALA A 240 -4.99 -20.95 -13.26
CA ALA A 240 -6.30 -20.30 -13.34
C ALA A 240 -6.20 -18.77 -13.28
N ALA A 241 -5.01 -18.22 -13.16
CA ALA A 241 -4.82 -16.80 -12.91
C ALA A 241 -5.38 -15.92 -14.03
N ALA A 242 -5.25 -16.32 -15.29
CA ALA A 242 -5.76 -15.57 -16.43
C ALA A 242 -7.30 -15.50 -16.43
N ASP A 243 -7.98 -16.58 -16.05
CA ASP A 243 -9.45 -16.63 -15.98
C ASP A 243 -10.02 -15.76 -14.87
N VAL A 244 -9.26 -15.56 -13.78
CA VAL A 244 -9.64 -14.68 -12.67
C VAL A 244 -9.32 -13.24 -13.01
N VAL A 245 -8.10 -12.95 -13.47
CA VAL A 245 -7.58 -11.59 -13.60
C VAL A 245 -8.01 -10.92 -14.91
N GLY A 246 -8.18 -11.67 -15.99
CA GLY A 246 -8.59 -11.12 -17.29
C GLY A 246 -9.90 -10.34 -17.23
N PRO A 247 -11.00 -10.87 -16.66
CA PRO A 247 -12.25 -10.13 -16.50
C PRO A 247 -12.11 -8.86 -15.63
N LEU A 248 -11.24 -8.86 -14.61
CA LEU A 248 -10.99 -7.70 -13.76
C LEU A 248 -10.21 -6.62 -14.52
N ALA A 249 -9.23 -7.01 -15.34
CA ALA A 249 -8.53 -6.09 -16.24
C ALA A 249 -9.50 -5.43 -17.23
N ALA A 250 -10.39 -6.21 -17.83
CA ALA A 250 -11.43 -5.69 -18.73
C ALA A 250 -12.43 -4.76 -18.03
N ALA A 251 -12.61 -4.92 -16.72
CA ALA A 251 -13.46 -4.06 -15.89
C ALA A 251 -12.77 -2.76 -15.42
N GLY A 252 -11.48 -2.56 -15.74
CA GLY A 252 -10.74 -1.33 -15.43
C GLY A 252 -9.65 -1.46 -14.38
N ALA A 253 -9.37 -2.65 -13.86
CA ALA A 253 -8.19 -2.86 -13.00
C ALA A 253 -6.90 -2.66 -13.79
N THR A 254 -5.94 -1.89 -13.23
CA THR A 254 -4.64 -1.64 -13.83
C THR A 254 -3.53 -2.46 -13.18
N TRP A 255 -3.75 -2.87 -11.91
CA TRP A 255 -2.86 -3.74 -11.15
C TRP A 255 -3.62 -4.91 -10.56
N TRP A 256 -2.97 -6.06 -10.60
CA TRP A 256 -3.31 -7.23 -9.79
C TRP A 256 -2.29 -7.39 -8.68
N ASP A 257 -2.77 -7.42 -7.44
CA ASP A 257 -1.95 -7.55 -6.23
C ASP A 257 -2.16 -8.95 -5.64
N GLU A 258 -1.20 -9.84 -5.87
CA GLU A 258 -1.23 -11.22 -5.37
C GLU A 258 -1.03 -11.22 -3.86
N ARG A 259 -2.06 -11.61 -3.12
CA ARG A 259 -2.06 -11.60 -1.66
C ARG A 259 -2.81 -12.79 -1.08
N GLY A 260 -2.28 -13.35 -0.01
CA GLY A 260 -2.90 -14.48 0.67
C GLY A 260 -4.21 -14.12 1.39
N ARG A 261 -4.91 -15.14 1.87
CA ARG A 261 -6.17 -15.01 2.60
C ARG A 261 -5.93 -15.00 4.10
N TYR A 262 -6.63 -14.17 4.85
CA TYR A 262 -6.58 -14.19 6.32
C TYR A 262 -7.00 -15.55 6.92
N THR A 263 -7.88 -16.26 6.24
CA THR A 263 -8.41 -17.55 6.66
C THR A 263 -7.48 -18.72 6.40
N ALA A 264 -6.36 -18.49 5.69
CA ALA A 264 -5.37 -19.50 5.32
C ALA A 264 -3.95 -19.01 5.68
N PRO A 265 -3.62 -18.91 6.99
CA PRO A 265 -2.34 -18.35 7.44
C PRO A 265 -1.13 -19.14 6.93
N GLU A 266 -1.28 -20.39 6.58
CA GLU A 266 -0.22 -21.22 5.96
C GLU A 266 0.23 -20.70 4.59
N LEU A 267 -0.62 -19.94 3.89
CA LEU A 267 -0.29 -19.29 2.62
C LEU A 267 0.58 -18.05 2.78
N TYR A 268 0.77 -17.59 4.02
CA TYR A 268 1.68 -16.50 4.37
C TYR A 268 3.04 -16.98 4.90
N SER A 269 3.34 -18.27 4.82
CA SER A 269 4.69 -18.75 5.13
C SER A 269 5.66 -18.37 4.00
N LEU A 270 6.92 -18.10 4.34
CA LEU A 270 7.95 -17.77 3.35
C LEU A 270 8.05 -18.83 2.23
N PRO A 271 8.05 -20.16 2.52
CA PRO A 271 8.09 -21.15 1.45
C PRO A 271 6.86 -21.15 0.54
N ALA A 272 5.68 -20.86 1.09
CA ALA A 272 4.45 -20.81 0.28
C ALA A 272 4.44 -19.61 -0.65
N VAL A 273 4.83 -18.45 -0.15
CA VAL A 273 4.93 -17.22 -0.94
C VAL A 273 5.99 -17.35 -2.03
N LEU A 274 7.18 -17.92 -1.71
CA LEU A 274 8.23 -18.13 -2.72
C LEU A 274 7.74 -19.05 -3.84
N ARG A 275 7.11 -20.17 -3.54
CA ARG A 275 6.54 -21.07 -4.60
C ARG A 275 5.57 -20.32 -5.50
N ARG A 276 4.70 -19.46 -4.95
CA ARG A 276 3.76 -18.68 -5.76
C ARG A 276 4.46 -17.62 -6.61
N VAL A 277 5.45 -16.95 -6.05
CA VAL A 277 6.23 -15.89 -6.71
C VAL A 277 7.06 -16.46 -7.86
N GLU A 278 7.76 -17.56 -7.64
CA GLU A 278 8.61 -18.23 -8.63
C GLU A 278 7.81 -18.79 -9.83
N ALA A 279 6.52 -19.06 -9.65
CA ALA A 279 5.63 -19.42 -10.77
C ALA A 279 5.35 -18.24 -11.72
N GLY A 280 5.75 -17.02 -11.35
CA GLY A 280 5.60 -15.81 -12.14
C GLY A 280 4.20 -15.17 -12.06
N PRO A 281 4.07 -13.96 -12.63
CA PRO A 281 2.79 -13.26 -12.72
C PRO A 281 1.82 -13.96 -13.67
N PRO A 282 0.50 -13.69 -13.54
CA PRO A 282 -0.50 -14.15 -14.49
C PRO A 282 -0.16 -13.77 -15.93
N ARG A 283 -0.37 -14.67 -16.86
CA ARG A 283 -0.23 -14.40 -18.31
C ARG A 283 -1.63 -14.18 -18.87
N LEU A 284 -1.94 -12.94 -19.25
CA LEU A 284 -3.22 -12.52 -19.83
C LEU A 284 -3.17 -12.55 -21.36
#